data_298cab7f44dc33df7282d5f5eaba762f
#
_entry.id   298cab7f44dc33df7282d5f5eaba762f
#
_cell.length_a   1.000
_cell.length_b   1.000
_cell.length_c   1.000
_cell.angle_alpha   90.00
_cell.angle_beta   90.00
_cell.angle_gamma   90.00
#
_symmetry.space_group_name_H-M   'P 1'
#
loop_
_entity.id
_entity.type
_entity.pdbx_description
1 polymer ?
#
loop_
_entity_poly.entity_id
_entity_poly.type
_entity_poly.pdbx_seq_one_letter_code
_entity_poly.pdbx_strand_id
1 'polypeptide(L)'
;MRHIVAAAALFGVSAAPAHAGELFGGVYAHAVDTPFTFDTGEGGADVQIGVRSDPIEALDFLGRPAAHVFGSLNSKEGGTDFVAAGLSWKIVAGPVYVRPGVGLALHNAPELRVDPSTRIRTDLGSRVLFEPEIAVGTNLSESVSVEASWVHISNARLFNREQNPGIDMIGVRVALEL
;
A
#
# COMPACT_ATOMS: atom_id res chain seq x y z
N MET A 1 -14.06 -9.32 23.36
CA MET A 1 -12.71 -9.93 23.34
C MET A 1 -12.28 -9.99 21.89
N ARG A 2 -11.39 -9.09 21.47
CA ARG A 2 -10.87 -9.03 20.09
C ARG A 2 -9.74 -10.05 19.97
N HIS A 3 -9.90 -11.06 19.12
CA HIS A 3 -8.81 -11.91 18.70
C HIS A 3 -8.03 -11.17 17.61
N ILE A 4 -6.90 -10.57 17.98
CA ILE A 4 -5.90 -10.10 17.03
C ILE A 4 -5.27 -11.37 16.43
N VAL A 5 -5.71 -11.75 15.24
CA VAL A 5 -5.02 -12.76 14.44
C VAL A 5 -3.93 -12.02 13.68
N ALA A 6 -2.75 -11.92 14.27
CA ALA A 6 -1.54 -11.56 13.56
C ALA A 6 -1.16 -12.73 12.65
N ALA A 7 -1.69 -12.76 11.43
CA ALA A 7 -1.24 -13.68 10.41
C ALA A 7 0.07 -13.16 9.81
N ALA A 8 1.19 -13.52 10.42
CA ALA A 8 2.50 -13.40 9.80
C ALA A 8 2.56 -14.45 8.67
N ALA A 9 2.25 -14.04 7.45
CA ALA A 9 2.49 -14.86 6.27
C ALA A 9 4.00 -14.85 5.99
N LEU A 10 4.70 -15.84 6.52
CA LEU A 10 6.07 -16.20 6.14
C LEU A 10 6.05 -16.76 4.72
N PHE A 11 6.21 -15.90 3.72
CA PHE A 11 6.63 -16.35 2.40
C PHE A 11 8.11 -16.72 2.50
N GLY A 12 8.39 -18.03 2.60
CA GLY A 12 9.71 -18.59 2.49
C GLY A 12 10.19 -18.51 1.03
N VAL A 13 10.60 -17.32 0.61
CA VAL A 13 11.51 -17.18 -0.52
C VAL A 13 12.89 -17.38 0.06
N SER A 14 13.63 -18.39 -0.39
CA SER A 14 15.05 -18.50 -0.11
C SER A 14 15.76 -17.35 -0.80
N ALA A 15 15.79 -16.20 -0.12
CA ALA A 15 16.44 -15.00 -0.58
C ALA A 15 17.92 -15.13 -0.19
N ALA A 16 18.81 -14.90 -1.16
CA ALA A 16 20.08 -14.24 -0.83
C ALA A 16 19.77 -13.08 0.15
N PRO A 17 20.66 -12.74 1.09
CA PRO A 17 20.38 -11.72 2.09
C PRO A 17 19.97 -10.43 1.38
N ALA A 18 18.66 -10.19 1.32
CA ALA A 18 18.14 -8.92 0.90
C ALA A 18 18.47 -7.97 2.06
N HIS A 19 19.51 -7.16 1.91
CA HIS A 19 19.71 -6.04 2.80
C HIS A 19 18.46 -5.18 2.71
N ALA A 20 17.79 -4.88 3.83
CA ALA A 20 16.73 -3.90 3.84
C ALA A 20 17.39 -2.54 3.60
N GLY A 21 17.16 -1.95 2.41
CA GLY A 21 17.75 -0.67 2.07
C GLY A 21 17.06 0.49 2.77
N GLU A 22 15.74 0.40 3.02
CA GLU A 22 14.97 1.46 3.67
C GLU A 22 13.95 0.88 4.66
N LEU A 23 13.85 1.49 5.85
CA LEU A 23 12.67 1.41 6.72
C LEU A 23 11.80 2.65 6.45
N PHE A 24 10.51 2.49 6.24
CA PHE A 24 9.61 3.64 6.07
C PHE A 24 8.37 3.55 6.94
N GLY A 25 7.80 4.73 7.25
CA GLY A 25 6.53 4.82 7.96
C GLY A 25 5.84 6.15 7.66
N GLY A 26 4.52 6.17 7.76
CA GLY A 26 3.74 7.36 7.43
C GLY A 26 2.32 7.36 7.96
N VAL A 27 1.65 8.49 7.76
CA VAL A 27 0.25 8.71 8.12
C VAL A 27 -0.51 9.14 6.88
N TYR A 28 -1.69 8.54 6.69
CA TYR A 28 -2.51 8.72 5.49
C TYR A 28 -3.96 9.05 5.87
N ALA A 29 -4.61 9.89 5.09
CA ALA A 29 -6.06 9.96 5.05
C ALA A 29 -6.57 8.71 4.35
N HIS A 30 -7.51 8.00 4.95
CA HIS A 30 -8.09 6.76 4.44
C HIS A 30 -9.38 7.03 3.65
N ALA A 31 -9.58 6.26 2.58
CA ALA A 31 -10.74 6.33 1.71
C ALA A 31 -11.01 7.76 1.20
N VAL A 32 -9.97 8.37 0.64
CA VAL A 32 -10.08 9.69 0.01
C VAL A 32 -10.85 9.55 -1.30
N ASP A 33 -11.85 10.41 -1.51
CA ASP A 33 -12.59 10.45 -2.76
C ASP A 33 -11.69 10.84 -3.94
N THR A 34 -11.56 9.94 -4.89
CA THR A 34 -10.82 10.17 -6.13
C THR A 34 -11.65 9.69 -7.33
N PRO A 35 -11.26 10.04 -8.57
CA PRO A 35 -11.94 9.49 -9.76
C PRO A 35 -11.79 7.96 -9.93
N PHE A 36 -10.97 7.30 -9.13
CA PHE A 36 -10.66 5.86 -9.24
C PHE A 36 -11.44 5.00 -8.25
N THR A 37 -12.11 5.60 -7.27
CA THR A 37 -12.84 4.88 -6.22
C THR A 37 -14.29 5.32 -6.12
N PHE A 38 -15.12 4.44 -5.55
CA PHE A 38 -16.45 4.77 -5.08
C PHE A 38 -16.43 4.82 -3.55
N ASP A 39 -17.34 5.59 -2.97
CA ASP A 39 -17.50 5.66 -1.52
C ASP A 39 -17.77 4.26 -0.93
N THR A 40 -16.89 3.82 -0.07
CA THR A 40 -17.00 2.56 0.68
C THR A 40 -17.63 2.74 2.06
N GLY A 41 -17.95 3.98 2.46
CA GLY A 41 -18.37 4.33 3.80
C GLY A 41 -17.24 4.23 4.84
N GLU A 42 -16.00 4.03 4.38
CA GLU A 42 -14.81 4.02 5.21
C GLU A 42 -14.29 5.44 5.43
N GLY A 43 -13.21 5.58 6.19
CA GLY A 43 -12.56 6.85 6.48
C GLY A 43 -11.62 6.73 7.68
N GLY A 44 -11.16 7.87 8.21
CA GLY A 44 -10.20 7.90 9.30
C GLY A 44 -8.79 8.14 8.80
N ALA A 45 -7.80 7.71 9.57
CA ALA A 45 -6.39 7.80 9.22
C ALA A 45 -5.74 6.43 9.30
N ASP A 46 -4.79 6.18 8.40
CA ASP A 46 -3.94 4.99 8.46
C ASP A 46 -2.56 5.33 9.01
N VAL A 47 -2.01 4.41 9.77
CA VAL A 47 -0.58 4.35 10.05
C VAL A 47 0.01 3.23 9.23
N GLN A 48 0.96 3.57 8.37
CA GLN A 48 1.69 2.61 7.56
C GLN A 48 3.13 2.48 8.05
N ILE A 49 3.64 1.25 8.05
CA ILE A 49 5.04 0.93 8.32
C ILE A 49 5.50 -0.22 7.42
N GLY A 50 6.71 -0.12 6.89
CA GLY A 50 7.24 -1.12 5.99
C GLY A 50 8.72 -0.99 5.74
N VAL A 51 9.23 -1.92 4.92
CA VAL A 51 10.62 -1.96 4.49
C VAL A 51 10.70 -2.06 2.97
N ARG A 52 11.79 -1.56 2.40
CA ARG A 52 12.20 -1.77 1.01
C ARG A 52 13.59 -2.36 0.96
N SER A 53 13.82 -3.22 -0.02
CA SER A 53 15.16 -3.70 -0.32
C SER A 53 15.97 -2.64 -1.07
N ASP A 54 17.26 -2.87 -1.18
CA ASP A 54 18.05 -2.27 -2.25
C ASP A 54 17.50 -2.62 -3.64
N PRO A 55 17.81 -1.82 -4.68
CA PRO A 55 17.46 -2.16 -6.05
C PRO A 55 17.97 -3.55 -6.45
N ILE A 56 17.08 -4.40 -6.95
CA ILE A 56 17.36 -5.80 -7.27
C ILE A 56 18.09 -5.86 -8.61
N GLU A 57 19.40 -6.11 -8.59
CA GLU A 57 20.25 -6.17 -9.79
C GLU A 57 19.80 -7.25 -10.77
N ALA A 58 19.35 -8.40 -10.28
CA ALA A 58 18.82 -9.49 -11.12
C ALA A 58 17.59 -9.08 -11.95
N LEU A 59 16.94 -7.97 -11.61
CA LEU A 59 15.78 -7.40 -12.33
C LEU A 59 16.17 -6.15 -13.16
N ASP A 60 17.41 -6.07 -13.62
CA ASP A 60 17.90 -4.95 -14.45
C ASP A 60 17.04 -4.73 -15.70
N PHE A 61 16.57 -5.82 -16.32
CA PHE A 61 15.64 -5.78 -17.47
C PHE A 61 14.28 -5.15 -17.15
N LEU A 62 13.91 -5.00 -15.89
CA LEU A 62 12.74 -4.26 -15.40
C LEU A 62 13.09 -2.88 -14.82
N GLY A 63 14.33 -2.41 -14.98
CA GLY A 63 14.78 -1.13 -14.44
C GLY A 63 15.17 -1.18 -12.97
N ARG A 64 15.58 -2.35 -12.45
CA ARG A 64 16.11 -2.56 -11.10
C ARG A 64 15.16 -2.08 -9.98
N PRO A 65 13.95 -2.62 -9.89
CA PRO A 65 13.04 -2.26 -8.80
C PRO A 65 13.56 -2.69 -7.44
N ALA A 66 13.13 -1.99 -6.40
CA ALA A 66 13.22 -2.45 -5.02
C ALA A 66 11.96 -3.25 -4.65
N ALA A 67 12.12 -4.36 -3.95
CA ALA A 67 10.98 -5.05 -3.33
C ALA A 67 10.53 -4.25 -2.10
N HIS A 68 9.22 -4.17 -1.87
CA HIS A 68 8.66 -3.60 -0.65
C HIS A 68 7.66 -4.53 0.03
N VAL A 69 7.54 -4.37 1.34
CA VAL A 69 6.46 -4.93 2.13
C VAL A 69 6.06 -3.93 3.20
N PHE A 70 4.76 -3.71 3.38
CA PHE A 70 4.27 -2.82 4.44
C PHE A 70 2.90 -3.25 4.97
N GLY A 71 2.59 -2.84 6.20
CA GLY A 71 1.28 -2.93 6.80
C GLY A 71 0.63 -1.56 6.92
N SER A 72 -0.69 -1.50 6.81
CA SER A 72 -1.54 -0.33 7.03
C SER A 72 -2.60 -0.66 8.07
N LEU A 73 -2.68 0.15 9.12
CA LEU A 73 -3.65 0.01 10.19
C LEU A 73 -4.54 1.24 10.24
N ASN A 74 -5.85 1.02 10.09
CA ASN A 74 -6.83 2.09 10.12
C ASN A 74 -7.24 2.47 11.55
N SER A 75 -7.37 3.77 11.80
CA SER A 75 -7.76 4.30 13.11
C SER A 75 -9.25 4.14 13.43
N LYS A 76 -10.10 3.98 12.43
CA LYS A 76 -11.56 3.85 12.59
C LYS A 76 -11.93 2.40 12.90
N GLU A 77 -12.85 2.20 13.82
CA GLU A 77 -13.40 0.88 14.10
C GLU A 77 -14.13 0.32 12.86
N GLY A 78 -13.73 -0.88 12.43
CA GLY A 78 -14.27 -1.50 11.21
C GLY A 78 -13.70 -0.97 9.90
N GLY A 79 -12.72 -0.08 9.95
CA GLY A 79 -11.93 0.30 8.77
C GLY A 79 -11.05 -0.84 8.28
N THR A 80 -10.63 -0.76 7.05
CA THR A 80 -9.83 -1.81 6.40
C THR A 80 -8.36 -1.69 6.78
N ASP A 81 -7.84 -2.74 7.44
CA ASP A 81 -6.40 -2.95 7.60
C ASP A 81 -5.89 -3.87 6.49
N PHE A 82 -4.64 -3.74 6.09
CA PHE A 82 -4.04 -4.61 5.08
C PHE A 82 -2.53 -4.75 5.24
N VAL A 83 -1.99 -5.76 4.57
CA VAL A 83 -0.55 -5.94 4.34
C VAL A 83 -0.35 -6.01 2.83
N ALA A 84 0.62 -5.28 2.30
CA ALA A 84 0.96 -5.28 0.89
C ALA A 84 2.42 -5.68 0.67
N ALA A 85 2.68 -6.28 -0.49
CA ALA A 85 4.03 -6.57 -0.97
C ALA A 85 4.11 -6.36 -2.49
N GLY A 86 5.22 -5.79 -2.96
CA GLY A 86 5.36 -5.43 -4.36
C GLY A 86 6.75 -4.96 -4.75
N LEU A 87 6.80 -4.23 -5.86
CA LEU A 87 7.99 -3.65 -6.45
C LEU A 87 7.79 -2.15 -6.65
N SER A 88 8.83 -1.36 -6.41
CA SER A 88 8.82 0.09 -6.64
C SER A 88 10.13 0.56 -7.27
N TRP A 89 10.09 1.70 -7.97
CA TRP A 89 11.21 2.27 -8.72
C TRP A 89 11.48 3.69 -8.26
N LYS A 90 12.67 3.99 -7.75
CA LYS A 90 13.08 5.37 -7.40
C LYS A 90 13.69 6.05 -8.62
N ILE A 91 12.94 6.97 -9.24
CA ILE A 91 13.33 7.72 -10.42
C ILE A 91 13.72 9.13 -10.00
N VAL A 92 15.03 9.42 -9.98
CA VAL A 92 15.56 10.70 -9.50
C VAL A 92 15.49 11.77 -10.60
N ALA A 93 14.99 12.94 -10.24
CA ALA A 93 14.87 14.12 -11.09
C ALA A 93 15.37 15.38 -10.34
N GLY A 94 16.68 15.60 -10.34
CA GLY A 94 17.31 16.68 -9.58
C GLY A 94 17.15 16.52 -8.07
N PRO A 95 16.60 17.51 -7.34
CA PRO A 95 16.44 17.44 -5.88
C PRO A 95 15.27 16.58 -5.43
N VAL A 96 14.41 16.16 -6.35
CA VAL A 96 13.24 15.34 -6.09
C VAL A 96 13.34 14.00 -6.80
N TYR A 97 12.51 13.05 -6.38
CA TYR A 97 12.33 11.79 -7.09
C TYR A 97 10.85 11.43 -7.15
N VAL A 98 10.48 10.60 -8.12
CA VAL A 98 9.18 9.96 -8.21
C VAL A 98 9.37 8.48 -7.95
N ARG A 99 8.47 7.89 -7.18
CA ARG A 99 8.51 6.46 -6.86
C ARG A 99 7.17 5.80 -7.21
N PRO A 100 6.98 5.34 -8.45
CA PRO A 100 5.88 4.45 -8.77
C PRO A 100 6.13 3.07 -8.14
N GLY A 101 5.03 2.39 -7.77
CA GLY A 101 5.07 1.03 -7.26
C GLY A 101 3.84 0.24 -7.68
N VAL A 102 3.94 -1.08 -7.61
CA VAL A 102 2.84 -2.00 -7.84
C VAL A 102 3.02 -3.25 -7.00
N GLY A 103 1.95 -3.69 -6.37
CA GLY A 103 1.97 -4.85 -5.48
C GLY A 103 0.62 -5.56 -5.42
N LEU A 104 0.55 -6.47 -4.44
CA LEU A 104 -0.66 -7.14 -4.02
C LEU A 104 -0.87 -6.89 -2.54
N ALA A 105 -2.12 -6.66 -2.14
CA ALA A 105 -2.54 -6.46 -0.77
C ALA A 105 -3.49 -7.57 -0.30
N LEU A 106 -3.32 -7.99 0.96
CA LEU A 106 -4.25 -8.86 1.70
C LEU A 106 -4.91 -8.02 2.79
N HIS A 107 -6.22 -8.00 2.86
CA HIS A 107 -6.97 -7.14 3.77
C HIS A 107 -7.99 -7.89 4.62
N ASN A 108 -8.49 -7.20 5.67
CA ASN A 108 -9.48 -7.73 6.63
C ASN A 108 -10.91 -7.18 6.43
N ALA A 109 -11.15 -6.37 5.39
CA ALA A 109 -12.48 -5.81 5.11
C ALA A 109 -13.57 -6.90 5.05
N PRO A 110 -14.82 -6.57 5.37
CA PRO A 110 -15.95 -7.51 5.29
C PRO A 110 -16.10 -8.11 3.88
N GLU A 111 -16.53 -9.38 3.81
CA GLU A 111 -16.82 -10.05 2.54
C GLU A 111 -18.08 -9.51 1.85
N LEU A 112 -18.98 -8.96 2.65
CA LEU A 112 -20.20 -8.31 2.17
C LEU A 112 -20.37 -7.00 2.91
N ARG A 113 -20.45 -5.92 2.17
CA ARG A 113 -20.79 -4.59 2.65
C ARG A 113 -21.81 -3.97 1.69
N VAL A 114 -22.89 -3.45 2.25
CA VAL A 114 -23.94 -2.77 1.50
C VAL A 114 -24.19 -1.43 2.16
N ASP A 115 -24.11 -0.35 1.37
CA ASP A 115 -24.51 0.98 1.84
C ASP A 115 -26.01 0.99 2.17
N PRO A 116 -26.43 1.33 3.39
CA PRO A 116 -27.81 1.26 3.81
C PRO A 116 -28.73 2.29 3.11
N SER A 117 -28.16 3.38 2.62
CA SER A 117 -28.90 4.49 1.97
C SER A 117 -29.10 4.24 0.47
N THR A 118 -28.06 3.80 -0.22
CA THR A 118 -28.07 3.59 -1.68
C THR A 118 -28.38 2.15 -2.07
N ARG A 119 -28.25 1.20 -1.15
CA ARG A 119 -28.33 -0.26 -1.40
C ARG A 119 -27.27 -0.79 -2.36
N ILE A 120 -26.23 -0.02 -2.60
CA ILE A 120 -25.11 -0.44 -3.44
C ILE A 120 -24.14 -1.26 -2.60
N ARG A 121 -23.61 -2.33 -3.19
CA ARG A 121 -22.52 -3.11 -2.59
C ARG A 121 -21.24 -2.30 -2.64
N THR A 122 -20.54 -2.23 -1.52
CA THR A 122 -19.29 -1.47 -1.33
C THR A 122 -18.16 -2.33 -0.75
N ASP A 123 -18.33 -3.67 -0.70
CA ASP A 123 -17.25 -4.58 -0.35
C ASP A 123 -16.20 -4.66 -1.47
N LEU A 124 -14.95 -4.94 -1.11
CA LEU A 124 -13.81 -4.90 -2.03
C LEU A 124 -13.76 -6.06 -3.03
N GLY A 125 -14.65 -7.04 -2.88
CA GLY A 125 -14.92 -8.09 -3.87
C GLY A 125 -13.89 -9.21 -3.97
N SER A 126 -12.73 -9.09 -3.32
CA SER A 126 -11.68 -10.10 -3.25
C SER A 126 -10.83 -9.90 -2.01
N ARG A 127 -10.27 -10.97 -1.43
CA ARG A 127 -9.30 -10.89 -0.31
C ARG A 127 -7.91 -10.44 -0.77
N VAL A 128 -7.60 -10.67 -2.03
CA VAL A 128 -6.38 -10.20 -2.67
C VAL A 128 -6.75 -9.04 -3.57
N LEU A 129 -6.06 -7.92 -3.41
CA LEU A 129 -6.23 -6.71 -4.20
C LEU A 129 -4.92 -6.35 -4.88
N PHE A 130 -4.99 -5.62 -5.98
CA PHE A 130 -3.84 -4.89 -6.52
C PHE A 130 -3.57 -3.68 -5.65
N GLU A 131 -2.28 -3.34 -5.53
CA GLU A 131 -1.77 -2.20 -4.78
C GLU A 131 -0.85 -1.38 -5.68
N PRO A 132 -1.36 -0.51 -6.59
CA PRO A 132 -0.56 0.53 -7.19
C PRO A 132 -0.31 1.68 -6.22
N GLU A 133 0.93 2.18 -6.20
CA GLU A 133 1.30 3.38 -5.46
C GLU A 133 2.09 4.36 -6.32
N ILE A 134 2.07 5.63 -5.95
CA ILE A 134 3.00 6.64 -6.45
C ILE A 134 3.39 7.58 -5.32
N ALA A 135 4.67 7.88 -5.21
CA ALA A 135 5.16 8.89 -4.28
C ALA A 135 6.04 9.91 -5.00
N VAL A 136 6.05 11.12 -4.47
CA VAL A 136 7.01 12.17 -4.84
C VAL A 136 7.76 12.54 -3.57
N GLY A 137 9.07 12.48 -3.62
CA GLY A 137 9.91 12.65 -2.44
C GLY A 137 11.16 13.49 -2.69
N THR A 138 11.81 13.83 -1.58
CA THR A 138 13.12 14.48 -1.55
C THR A 138 13.95 13.92 -0.40
N ASN A 139 15.27 13.89 -0.56
CA ASN A 139 16.17 13.54 0.52
C ASN A 139 16.38 14.76 1.41
N LEU A 140 16.18 14.60 2.72
CA LEU A 140 16.45 15.61 3.74
C LEU A 140 17.91 15.51 4.21
N SER A 141 18.47 14.30 4.19
CA SER A 141 19.88 14.00 4.47
C SER A 141 20.33 12.78 3.64
N GLU A 142 21.54 12.28 3.89
CA GLU A 142 22.05 11.06 3.25
C GLU A 142 21.22 9.82 3.64
N SER A 143 20.63 9.80 4.84
CA SER A 143 19.90 8.65 5.37
C SER A 143 18.40 8.89 5.58
N VAL A 144 17.87 10.11 5.32
CA VAL A 144 16.47 10.43 5.59
C VAL A 144 15.83 11.03 4.35
N SER A 145 14.70 10.53 3.95
CA SER A 145 13.85 11.10 2.92
C SER A 145 12.40 11.28 3.40
N VAL A 146 11.69 12.21 2.76
CA VAL A 146 10.27 12.45 2.97
C VAL A 146 9.54 12.33 1.62
N GLU A 147 8.36 11.70 1.65
CA GLU A 147 7.54 11.44 0.48
C GLU A 147 6.08 11.87 0.73
N ALA A 148 5.49 12.58 -0.23
CA ALA A 148 4.03 12.63 -0.38
C ALA A 148 3.62 11.41 -1.21
N SER A 149 2.68 10.61 -0.74
CA SER A 149 2.36 9.32 -1.30
C SER A 149 0.86 9.13 -1.47
N TRP A 150 0.47 8.52 -2.58
CA TRP A 150 -0.83 7.96 -2.84
C TRP A 150 -0.70 6.45 -3.00
N VAL A 151 -1.55 5.72 -2.29
CA VAL A 151 -1.65 4.26 -2.34
C VAL A 151 -3.09 3.90 -2.68
N HIS A 152 -3.29 3.04 -3.65
CA HIS A 152 -4.60 2.54 -4.05
C HIS A 152 -4.67 1.03 -3.85
N ILE A 153 -5.80 0.53 -3.35
CA ILE A 153 -6.07 -0.91 -3.33
C ILE A 153 -7.40 -1.22 -4.00
N SER A 154 -7.40 -2.16 -4.95
CA SER A 154 -8.62 -2.60 -5.62
C SER A 154 -8.46 -3.97 -6.29
N ASN A 155 -9.58 -4.60 -6.65
CA ASN A 155 -9.54 -5.86 -7.39
C ASN A 155 -9.35 -5.68 -8.90
N ALA A 156 -9.25 -4.45 -9.40
CA ALA A 156 -9.11 -4.08 -10.81
C ALA A 156 -10.17 -4.73 -11.75
N ARG A 157 -11.30 -5.21 -11.19
CA ARG A 157 -12.33 -6.02 -11.86
C ARG A 157 -11.82 -7.36 -12.45
N LEU A 158 -10.64 -7.81 -12.03
CA LEU A 158 -10.09 -9.10 -12.47
C LEU A 158 -10.59 -10.26 -11.62
N PHE A 159 -10.76 -10.04 -10.31
CA PHE A 159 -11.25 -11.06 -9.37
C PHE A 159 -12.78 -10.99 -9.16
N ASN A 160 -13.37 -9.81 -9.30
CA ASN A 160 -14.81 -9.59 -9.25
C ASN A 160 -15.18 -8.52 -10.28
N ARG A 161 -16.01 -8.90 -11.28
CA ARG A 161 -16.44 -8.00 -12.36
C ARG A 161 -17.67 -7.16 -12.00
N GLU A 162 -18.42 -7.56 -10.97
CA GLU A 162 -19.65 -6.89 -10.58
C GLU A 162 -19.39 -5.57 -9.87
N GLN A 163 -18.26 -5.50 -9.14
CA GLN A 163 -17.91 -4.32 -8.35
C GLN A 163 -16.40 -4.18 -8.16
N ASN A 164 -15.95 -2.96 -8.00
CA ASN A 164 -14.58 -2.59 -7.68
C ASN A 164 -14.55 -1.19 -7.06
N PRO A 165 -15.02 -1.04 -5.81
CA PRO A 165 -15.04 0.27 -5.17
C PRO A 165 -13.63 0.83 -4.96
N GLY A 166 -12.69 -0.01 -4.56
CA GLY A 166 -11.32 0.40 -4.21
C GLY A 166 -11.24 1.28 -2.97
N ILE A 167 -10.04 1.51 -2.50
CA ILE A 167 -9.72 2.46 -1.41
C ILE A 167 -8.49 3.25 -1.83
N ASP A 168 -8.58 4.57 -1.78
CA ASP A 168 -7.46 5.49 -1.97
C ASP A 168 -6.99 6.05 -0.64
N MET A 169 -5.67 6.06 -0.45
CA MET A 169 -5.01 6.64 0.71
C MET A 169 -3.99 7.68 0.25
N ILE A 170 -4.06 8.88 0.81
CA ILE A 170 -3.12 9.97 0.52
C ILE A 170 -2.46 10.40 1.82
N GLY A 171 -1.14 10.46 1.84
CA GLY A 171 -0.41 10.75 3.05
C GLY A 171 1.04 11.20 2.85
N VAL A 172 1.72 11.26 3.97
CA VAL A 172 3.15 11.59 4.03
C VAL A 172 3.87 10.48 4.77
N ARG A 173 5.01 10.06 4.23
CA ARG A 173 5.88 9.06 4.85
C ARG A 173 7.33 9.56 4.93
N VAL A 174 8.04 9.08 5.92
CA VAL A 174 9.48 9.26 6.10
C VAL A 174 10.14 7.91 5.87
N ALA A 175 11.25 7.89 5.15
CA ALA A 175 12.07 6.70 4.98
C ALA A 175 13.47 6.95 5.55
N LEU A 176 13.99 5.90 6.18
CA LEU A 176 15.33 5.84 6.77
C LEU A 176 16.14 4.78 6.02
N GLU A 177 17.27 5.17 5.46
CA GLU A 177 18.23 4.25 4.85
C GLU A 177 18.97 3.48 5.95
N LEU A 178 19.14 2.15 5.79
CA LEU A 178 19.66 1.22 6.82
C LEU A 178 21.09 0.77 6.52
#